data_ce9575d5f7c914ec801aff7ca0a9d2e8
#
_entry.id   ce9575d5f7c914ec801aff7ca0a9d2e8
#
_cell.length_a   1.000
_cell.length_b   1.000
_cell.length_c   1.000
_cell.angle_alpha   90.00
_cell.angle_beta   90.00
_cell.angle_gamma   90.00
#
_symmetry.space_group_name_H-M   'P 1'
#
loop_
_entity.id
_entity.type
_entity.pdbx_description
1 polymer ?
#
loop_
_entity_poly.entity_id
_entity_poly.type
_entity_poly.pdbx_seq_one_letter_code
_entity_poly.pdbx_strand_id
1 'polypeptide(L)'
;MSRVRAFICALFGCARDWPDMESCGRCGSYMDLQAPHRTVGRRVLDRVATALIQRGTRTPYFHLVNADGTPYMDRFWLLRIGRGGVDDRGQPRPWLALRLHHIRSSDHGGVFHDHPWSFFSLILRGGYFEHRPFDGPLPAVPDALPSAIAEEPYSSTWYGAGQLLFRRAEGWHRIALAEDLQAEGTWTVVLTLPPRAHSWGFRIRGQKIEHREFFRKEAVRQRARQQLPTVPADQRR
;
A
#
# COMPACT_ATOMS: atom_id res chain seq x y z
N MET A 1 -14.25 -16.66 21.73
CA MET A 1 -14.36 -15.62 20.67
C MET A 1 -14.93 -14.34 21.26
N SER A 2 -14.31 -13.18 21.04
CA SER A 2 -14.79 -11.91 21.61
C SER A 2 -16.07 -11.47 20.88
N ARG A 3 -17.14 -11.15 21.63
CA ARG A 3 -18.41 -10.62 21.09
C ARG A 3 -18.20 -9.39 20.22
N VAL A 4 -17.15 -8.60 20.49
CA VAL A 4 -16.76 -7.41 19.71
C VAL A 4 -16.35 -7.77 18.27
N ARG A 5 -15.59 -8.85 18.08
CA ARG A 5 -15.16 -9.30 16.74
C ARG A 5 -16.34 -9.75 15.89
N ALA A 6 -17.28 -10.50 16.49
CA ALA A 6 -18.51 -10.91 15.80
C ALA A 6 -19.37 -9.69 15.43
N PHE A 7 -19.49 -8.70 16.33
CA PHE A 7 -20.23 -7.46 16.07
C PHE A 7 -19.61 -6.64 14.92
N ILE A 8 -18.28 -6.52 14.88
CA ILE A 8 -17.57 -5.83 13.78
C ILE A 8 -17.85 -6.55 12.45
N CYS A 9 -17.80 -7.89 12.41
CA CYS A 9 -18.12 -8.64 11.21
C CYS A 9 -19.58 -8.49 10.78
N ALA A 10 -20.52 -8.38 11.73
CA ALA A 10 -21.93 -8.14 11.42
C ALA A 10 -22.16 -6.75 10.79
N LEU A 11 -21.39 -5.74 11.19
CA LEU A 11 -21.51 -4.38 10.65
C LEU A 11 -20.78 -4.19 9.31
N PHE A 12 -19.55 -4.69 9.19
CA PHE A 12 -18.63 -4.38 8.10
C PHE A 12 -18.34 -5.58 7.19
N GLY A 13 -18.86 -6.75 7.51
CA GLY A 13 -18.56 -8.00 6.84
C GLY A 13 -17.32 -8.70 7.40
N CYS A 14 -17.15 -9.94 6.99
CA CYS A 14 -16.02 -10.77 7.41
C CYS A 14 -14.72 -10.32 6.74
N ALA A 15 -13.60 -10.41 7.46
CA ALA A 15 -12.27 -10.16 6.93
C ALA A 15 -11.64 -11.48 6.48
N ARG A 16 -11.07 -11.49 5.28
CA ARG A 16 -10.20 -12.56 4.82
C ARG A 16 -8.77 -12.27 5.25
N ASP A 17 -8.11 -13.24 5.86
CA ASP A 17 -6.67 -13.13 6.11
C ASP A 17 -5.87 -13.63 4.90
N TRP A 18 -6.52 -14.42 4.03
CA TRP A 18 -5.97 -14.94 2.77
C TRP A 18 -7.10 -15.11 1.75
N PRO A 19 -6.88 -14.90 0.43
CA PRO A 19 -7.94 -15.01 -0.59
C PRO A 19 -8.61 -16.40 -0.64
N ASP A 20 -7.87 -17.45 -0.32
CA ASP A 20 -8.35 -18.84 -0.38
C ASP A 20 -8.90 -19.36 0.95
N MET A 21 -8.95 -18.52 2.01
CA MET A 21 -9.50 -18.95 3.29
C MET A 21 -11.02 -18.97 3.26
N GLU A 22 -11.58 -20.13 3.57
CA GLU A 22 -13.02 -20.34 3.69
C GLU A 22 -13.62 -19.79 4.99
N SER A 23 -12.80 -19.32 5.90
CA SER A 23 -13.22 -18.77 7.19
C SER A 23 -12.73 -17.35 7.41
N CYS A 24 -13.50 -16.56 8.15
CA CYS A 24 -13.12 -15.21 8.53
C CYS A 24 -12.03 -15.23 9.60
N GLY A 25 -10.85 -14.71 9.31
CA GLY A 25 -9.74 -14.59 10.28
C GLY A 25 -10.08 -13.72 11.50
N ARG A 26 -11.14 -12.89 11.43
CA ARG A 26 -11.59 -12.06 12.53
C ARG A 26 -12.57 -12.75 13.47
N CYS A 27 -13.55 -13.47 12.95
CA CYS A 27 -14.60 -14.11 13.74
C CYS A 27 -14.67 -15.64 13.60
N GLY A 28 -13.90 -16.23 12.69
CA GLY A 28 -13.85 -17.67 12.45
C GLY A 28 -15.08 -18.25 11.74
N SER A 29 -16.04 -17.40 11.33
CA SER A 29 -17.22 -17.87 10.58
C SER A 29 -16.84 -18.28 9.17
N TYR A 30 -17.48 -19.38 8.68
CA TYR A 30 -17.36 -19.78 7.29
C TYR A 30 -17.82 -18.64 6.36
N MET A 31 -17.06 -18.37 5.31
CA MET A 31 -17.36 -17.31 4.34
C MET A 31 -17.84 -17.98 3.05
N ASP A 32 -19.05 -17.63 2.62
CA ASP A 32 -19.46 -17.87 1.25
C ASP A 32 -18.68 -16.92 0.32
N LEU A 33 -17.77 -17.49 -0.44
CA LEU A 33 -16.88 -16.76 -1.34
C LEU A 33 -17.64 -16.11 -2.51
N GLN A 34 -18.86 -16.55 -2.78
CA GLN A 34 -19.68 -16.09 -3.91
C GLN A 34 -20.74 -15.06 -3.52
N ALA A 35 -21.08 -14.95 -2.24
CA ALA A 35 -22.09 -14.01 -1.78
C ALA A 35 -21.47 -12.70 -1.28
N PRO A 36 -21.77 -11.55 -1.88
CA PRO A 36 -21.40 -10.27 -1.31
C PRO A 36 -22.22 -10.05 -0.03
N HIS A 37 -21.58 -10.16 1.15
CA HIS A 37 -22.22 -9.85 2.43
C HIS A 37 -22.64 -8.37 2.46
N ARG A 38 -23.87 -8.08 2.05
CA ARG A 38 -24.48 -6.74 2.08
C ARG A 38 -25.01 -6.42 3.46
N THR A 39 -24.13 -6.26 4.44
CA THR A 39 -24.50 -5.75 5.75
C THR A 39 -24.91 -4.28 5.69
N VAL A 40 -25.71 -3.80 6.66
CA VAL A 40 -26.06 -2.37 6.75
C VAL A 40 -24.81 -1.51 6.81
N GLY A 41 -23.79 -1.92 7.57
CA GLY A 41 -22.51 -1.22 7.66
C GLY A 41 -21.78 -1.14 6.32
N ARG A 42 -21.86 -2.18 5.49
CA ARG A 42 -21.27 -2.17 4.14
C ARG A 42 -21.96 -1.15 3.25
N ARG A 43 -23.29 -1.05 3.27
CA ARG A 43 -24.05 -0.05 2.50
C ARG A 43 -23.70 1.38 2.93
N VAL A 44 -23.54 1.62 4.23
CA VAL A 44 -23.12 2.93 4.76
C VAL A 44 -21.71 3.26 4.29
N LEU A 45 -20.77 2.29 4.41
CA LEU A 45 -19.40 2.46 3.93
C LEU A 45 -19.36 2.80 2.44
N ASP A 46 -20.13 2.08 1.61
CA ASP A 46 -20.18 2.31 0.15
C ASP A 46 -20.72 3.71 -0.19
N ARG A 47 -21.72 4.21 0.55
CA ARG A 47 -22.23 5.58 0.37
C ARG A 47 -21.19 6.63 0.78
N VAL A 48 -20.56 6.43 1.93
CA VAL A 48 -19.49 7.33 2.42
C VAL A 48 -18.31 7.29 1.45
N ALA A 49 -17.88 6.11 0.99
CA ALA A 49 -16.82 5.95 0.01
C ALA A 49 -17.15 6.71 -1.28
N THR A 50 -18.38 6.54 -1.81
CA THR A 50 -18.82 7.25 -3.02
C THR A 50 -18.75 8.77 -2.82
N ALA A 51 -19.26 9.30 -1.72
CA ALA A 51 -19.23 10.72 -1.44
C ALA A 51 -17.82 11.29 -1.30
N LEU A 52 -16.93 10.57 -0.59
CA LEU A 52 -15.52 10.96 -0.43
C LEU A 52 -14.75 10.90 -1.74
N ILE A 53 -14.98 9.88 -2.57
CA ILE A 53 -14.36 9.75 -3.90
C ILE A 53 -14.82 10.89 -4.80
N GLN A 54 -16.12 11.12 -4.91
CA GLN A 54 -16.68 12.23 -5.70
C GLN A 54 -16.18 13.60 -5.24
N ARG A 55 -16.05 13.81 -3.93
CA ARG A 55 -15.53 15.06 -3.36
C ARG A 55 -14.03 15.20 -3.61
N GLY A 56 -13.26 14.14 -3.37
CA GLY A 56 -11.81 14.15 -3.46
C GLY A 56 -11.32 14.31 -4.90
N THR A 57 -11.94 13.64 -5.86
CA THR A 57 -11.55 13.73 -7.28
C THR A 57 -11.64 15.14 -7.87
N ARG A 58 -12.32 16.05 -7.20
CA ARG A 58 -12.35 17.50 -7.57
C ARG A 58 -11.10 18.26 -7.12
N THR A 59 -10.26 17.66 -6.29
CA THR A 59 -9.08 18.31 -5.70
C THR A 59 -7.81 17.47 -5.92
N PRO A 60 -7.47 17.11 -7.18
CA PRO A 60 -6.25 16.38 -7.46
C PRO A 60 -5.05 17.24 -7.07
N TYR A 61 -4.03 16.62 -6.48
CA TYR A 61 -2.81 17.35 -6.19
C TYR A 61 -1.56 16.62 -6.65
N PHE A 62 -1.64 15.29 -6.80
CA PHE A 62 -0.48 14.53 -7.21
C PHE A 62 -0.83 13.17 -7.82
N HIS A 63 -0.29 12.93 -9.01
CA HIS A 63 -0.35 11.66 -9.71
C HIS A 63 1.03 11.05 -9.70
N LEU A 64 1.15 9.89 -9.10
CA LEU A 64 2.37 9.08 -9.10
C LEU A 64 2.29 8.09 -10.26
N VAL A 65 3.38 8.01 -11.00
CA VAL A 65 3.53 7.03 -12.08
C VAL A 65 4.73 6.13 -11.79
N ASN A 66 4.64 4.92 -12.26
CA ASN A 66 5.74 3.99 -12.28
C ASN A 66 6.83 4.43 -13.27
N ALA A 67 7.97 3.78 -13.25
CA ALA A 67 9.08 4.05 -14.14
C ALA A 67 8.76 3.84 -15.63
N ASP A 68 7.83 2.95 -15.94
CA ASP A 68 7.31 2.67 -17.28
C ASP A 68 6.20 3.63 -17.73
N GLY A 69 5.85 4.62 -16.89
CA GLY A 69 4.79 5.58 -17.15
C GLY A 69 3.38 5.10 -16.78
N THR A 70 3.22 3.86 -16.31
CA THR A 70 1.92 3.37 -15.85
C THR A 70 1.48 4.04 -14.56
N PRO A 71 0.17 4.27 -14.35
CA PRO A 71 -0.32 4.88 -13.12
C PRO A 71 -0.01 4.01 -11.90
N TYR A 72 0.62 4.60 -10.88
CA TYR A 72 0.87 3.95 -9.60
C TYR A 72 -0.16 4.35 -8.55
N MET A 73 -0.30 5.65 -8.28
CA MET A 73 -1.22 6.15 -7.25
C MET A 73 -1.68 7.58 -7.55
N ASP A 74 -2.97 7.82 -7.48
CA ASP A 74 -3.53 9.17 -7.51
C ASP A 74 -3.81 9.64 -6.09
N ARG A 75 -3.48 10.91 -5.79
CA ARG A 75 -3.69 11.52 -4.49
C ARG A 75 -4.55 12.77 -4.60
N PHE A 76 -5.50 12.90 -3.67
CA PHE A 76 -6.46 13.99 -3.62
C PHE A 76 -6.52 14.57 -2.22
N TRP A 77 -6.69 15.88 -2.10
CA TRP A 77 -6.90 16.53 -0.82
C TRP A 77 -8.36 16.44 -0.37
N LEU A 78 -8.58 15.99 0.87
CA LEU A 78 -9.87 16.14 1.55
C LEU A 78 -9.82 17.27 2.58
N LEU A 79 -8.75 17.34 3.37
CA LEU A 79 -8.54 18.36 4.38
C LEU A 79 -7.05 18.62 4.62
N ARG A 80 -6.68 19.87 4.88
CA ARG A 80 -5.32 20.28 5.26
C ARG A 80 -5.41 21.21 6.44
N ILE A 81 -4.65 20.95 7.51
CA ILE A 81 -4.64 21.78 8.72
C ILE A 81 -3.19 22.16 9.03
N GLY A 82 -2.99 23.46 9.28
CA GLY A 82 -1.72 24.03 9.68
C GLY A 82 -0.68 24.13 8.55
N ARG A 83 0.44 24.77 8.88
CA ARG A 83 1.61 24.93 7.98
C ARG A 83 2.80 24.28 8.64
N GLY A 84 3.25 23.14 8.11
CA GLY A 84 4.43 22.39 8.56
C GLY A 84 5.68 22.60 7.69
N GLY A 85 5.77 23.73 6.98
CA GLY A 85 6.85 23.98 6.02
C GLY A 85 6.50 23.57 4.61
N VAL A 86 7.51 23.34 3.77
CA VAL A 86 7.38 22.83 2.40
C VAL A 86 8.07 21.47 2.28
N ASP A 87 7.61 20.67 1.34
CA ASP A 87 8.28 19.42 0.99
C ASP A 87 9.44 19.67 0.01
N ASP A 88 10.12 18.59 -0.39
CA ASP A 88 11.27 18.65 -1.30
C ASP A 88 10.94 19.19 -2.70
N ARG A 89 9.65 19.36 -3.01
CA ARG A 89 9.12 19.88 -4.26
C ARG A 89 8.55 21.28 -4.11
N GLY A 90 8.78 21.92 -2.95
CA GLY A 90 8.24 23.25 -2.62
C GLY A 90 6.73 23.26 -2.33
N GLN A 91 6.10 22.08 -2.19
CA GLN A 91 4.67 22.00 -1.88
C GLN A 91 4.42 22.17 -0.39
N PRO A 92 3.35 22.89 0.00
CA PRO A 92 3.02 23.08 1.40
C PRO A 92 2.86 21.73 2.14
N ARG A 93 3.63 21.53 3.20
CA ARG A 93 3.44 20.43 4.15
C ARG A 93 2.39 20.84 5.17
N PRO A 94 1.20 20.24 5.18
CA PRO A 94 0.29 20.45 6.29
C PRO A 94 0.81 19.77 7.55
N TRP A 95 0.48 20.32 8.69
CA TRP A 95 0.75 19.70 9.98
C TRP A 95 -0.09 18.41 10.17
N LEU A 96 -1.36 18.47 9.72
CA LEU A 96 -2.27 17.32 9.65
C LEU A 96 -2.96 17.32 8.28
N ALA A 97 -3.07 16.17 7.65
CA ALA A 97 -3.75 16.09 6.36
C ALA A 97 -4.62 14.83 6.24
N LEU A 98 -5.82 15.04 5.74
CA LEU A 98 -6.69 13.97 5.28
C LEU A 98 -6.63 13.93 3.74
N ARG A 99 -6.26 12.77 3.22
CA ARG A 99 -6.07 12.52 1.80
C ARG A 99 -6.91 11.36 1.34
N LEU A 100 -7.39 11.42 0.12
CA LEU A 100 -7.92 10.27 -0.59
C LEU A 100 -6.81 9.75 -1.50
N HIS A 101 -6.53 8.46 -1.45
CA HIS A 101 -5.61 7.78 -2.36
C HIS A 101 -6.37 6.78 -3.22
N HIS A 102 -6.02 6.73 -4.49
CA HIS A 102 -6.40 5.67 -5.39
C HIS A 102 -5.13 4.91 -5.79
N ILE A 103 -4.91 3.77 -5.19
CA ILE A 103 -3.76 2.90 -5.44
C ILE A 103 -4.11 2.05 -6.66
N ARG A 104 -3.37 2.22 -7.75
CA ARG A 104 -3.66 1.61 -9.06
C ARG A 104 -2.73 0.47 -9.43
N SER A 105 -1.59 0.37 -8.77
CA SER A 105 -0.67 -0.76 -8.91
C SER A 105 0.06 -1.05 -7.61
N SER A 106 0.66 -2.21 -7.54
CA SER A 106 1.52 -2.63 -6.44
C SER A 106 2.76 -1.74 -6.32
N ASP A 107 3.37 -1.70 -5.14
CA ASP A 107 4.62 -0.98 -4.94
C ASP A 107 5.71 -1.49 -5.86
N HIS A 108 6.38 -0.55 -6.54
CA HIS A 108 7.36 -0.86 -7.56
C HIS A 108 8.58 -1.59 -7.00
N GLY A 109 9.02 -2.63 -7.72
CA GLY A 109 10.27 -3.36 -7.44
C GLY A 109 10.24 -4.22 -6.19
N GLY A 110 9.09 -4.38 -5.53
CA GLY A 110 8.98 -5.25 -4.35
C GLY A 110 9.79 -4.78 -3.14
N VAL A 111 10.18 -3.50 -3.08
CA VAL A 111 11.06 -2.94 -2.05
C VAL A 111 10.23 -2.40 -0.90
N PHE A 112 10.62 -2.73 0.34
CA PHE A 112 10.00 -2.14 1.52
C PHE A 112 10.37 -0.67 1.65
N HIS A 113 9.43 0.14 2.13
CA HIS A 113 9.64 1.56 2.40
C HIS A 113 9.01 1.97 3.73
N ASP A 114 9.51 3.07 4.30
CA ASP A 114 8.96 3.73 5.46
C ASP A 114 8.43 5.13 5.08
N HIS A 115 7.94 5.92 6.03
CA HIS A 115 7.27 7.19 5.77
C HIS A 115 7.82 8.32 6.64
N PRO A 116 7.74 9.59 6.17
CA PRO A 116 8.14 10.73 6.99
C PRO A 116 7.14 11.07 8.11
N TRP A 117 5.99 10.38 8.16
CA TRP A 117 4.92 10.56 9.14
C TRP A 117 4.26 9.23 9.51
N SER A 118 3.73 9.15 10.72
CA SER A 118 2.77 8.10 11.07
C SER A 118 1.40 8.45 10.51
N PHE A 119 0.58 7.43 10.20
CA PHE A 119 -0.71 7.66 9.57
C PHE A 119 -1.75 6.60 9.95
N PHE A 120 -3.01 6.99 9.82
CA PHE A 120 -4.14 6.08 9.77
C PHE A 120 -4.59 5.92 8.33
N SER A 121 -4.95 4.71 7.93
CA SER A 121 -5.51 4.40 6.60
C SER A 121 -6.80 3.61 6.76
N LEU A 122 -7.90 4.15 6.23
CA LEU A 122 -9.19 3.45 6.13
C LEU A 122 -9.38 3.02 4.68
N ILE A 123 -9.53 1.72 4.45
CA ILE A 123 -9.81 1.20 3.12
C ILE A 123 -11.29 1.40 2.82
N LEU A 124 -11.59 2.14 1.76
CA LEU A 124 -12.95 2.45 1.33
C LEU A 124 -13.50 1.41 0.35
N ARG A 125 -12.70 1.05 -0.65
CA ARG A 125 -13.02 0.08 -1.71
C ARG A 125 -11.79 -0.71 -2.10
N GLY A 126 -12.00 -1.94 -2.59
CA GLY A 126 -10.91 -2.83 -2.94
C GLY A 126 -10.22 -3.39 -1.70
N GLY A 127 -8.94 -3.60 -1.82
CA GLY A 127 -8.07 -4.11 -0.79
C GLY A 127 -6.66 -4.35 -1.33
N TYR A 128 -5.75 -4.70 -0.44
CA TYR A 128 -4.38 -5.02 -0.81
C TYR A 128 -3.73 -5.95 0.21
N PHE A 129 -2.72 -6.66 -0.23
CA PHE A 129 -1.79 -7.30 0.68
C PHE A 129 -0.76 -6.28 1.15
N GLU A 130 -0.57 -6.20 2.46
CA GLU A 130 0.57 -5.51 3.03
C GLU A 130 1.61 -6.56 3.41
N HIS A 131 2.78 -6.42 2.84
CA HIS A 131 3.95 -7.21 3.19
C HIS A 131 4.81 -6.41 4.17
N ARG A 132 5.28 -7.06 5.23
CA ARG A 132 6.17 -6.47 6.22
C ARG A 132 7.39 -7.37 6.39
N PRO A 133 8.61 -6.80 6.41
CA PRO A 133 9.80 -7.61 6.57
C PRO A 133 9.73 -8.37 7.90
N PHE A 134 10.28 -9.55 7.90
CA PHE A 134 10.36 -10.37 9.10
C PHE A 134 11.47 -9.81 10.01
N ASP A 135 11.12 -9.47 11.25
CA ASP A 135 12.07 -8.90 12.22
C ASP A 135 12.70 -9.98 13.13
N GLY A 136 12.43 -11.27 12.88
CA GLY A 136 12.98 -12.40 13.64
C GLY A 136 14.29 -12.94 13.05
N PRO A 137 14.96 -13.88 13.75
CA PRO A 137 16.08 -14.61 13.17
C PRO A 137 15.58 -15.33 11.91
N LEU A 138 16.29 -15.14 10.81
CA LEU A 138 15.97 -15.82 9.57
C LEU A 138 15.99 -17.33 9.80
N PRO A 139 14.97 -18.09 9.35
CA PRO A 139 15.09 -19.54 9.36
C PRO A 139 16.35 -19.93 8.60
N ALA A 140 17.15 -20.83 9.18
CA ALA A 140 18.33 -21.37 8.52
C ALA A 140 17.89 -21.97 7.17
N VAL A 141 18.26 -21.31 6.07
CA VAL A 141 18.04 -21.86 4.74
C VAL A 141 19.11 -22.90 4.54
N PRO A 142 18.78 -24.19 4.38
CA PRO A 142 19.77 -25.20 4.03
C PRO A 142 20.40 -24.79 2.70
N ASP A 143 21.72 -24.81 2.60
CA ASP A 143 22.60 -24.56 1.47
C ASP A 143 21.94 -24.37 0.07
N ALA A 144 21.04 -23.42 -0.04
CA ALA A 144 20.45 -23.05 -1.31
C ALA A 144 21.42 -22.08 -2.01
N LEU A 145 21.87 -22.51 -3.18
CA LEU A 145 22.67 -21.78 -4.16
C LEU A 145 22.47 -20.25 -4.09
N PRO A 146 23.55 -19.46 -4.24
CA PRO A 146 23.49 -18.01 -4.33
C PRO A 146 22.98 -17.57 -5.71
N SER A 147 21.80 -18.01 -6.08
CA SER A 147 21.15 -17.60 -7.32
C SER A 147 19.95 -16.75 -7.03
N ALA A 148 19.98 -15.59 -7.62
CA ALA A 148 18.93 -14.59 -7.65
C ALA A 148 18.66 -13.94 -6.27
N ILE A 149 18.59 -12.65 -6.26
CA ILE A 149 18.18 -11.74 -5.22
C ILE A 149 17.17 -12.43 -4.29
N ALA A 150 17.68 -13.08 -3.23
CA ALA A 150 16.80 -13.69 -2.24
C ALA A 150 15.92 -12.56 -1.69
N GLU A 151 14.64 -12.61 -2.02
CA GLU A 151 13.69 -11.64 -1.47
C GLU A 151 13.80 -11.71 0.05
N GLU A 152 13.88 -10.55 0.67
CA GLU A 152 13.88 -10.45 2.12
C GLU A 152 12.60 -11.11 2.65
N PRO A 153 12.67 -12.09 3.58
CA PRO A 153 11.50 -12.79 4.08
C PRO A 153 10.52 -11.80 4.73
N TYR A 154 9.24 -12.01 4.49
CA TYR A 154 8.19 -11.10 4.94
C TYR A 154 6.93 -11.86 5.37
N SER A 155 6.16 -11.23 6.24
CA SER A 155 4.77 -11.61 6.51
C SER A 155 3.84 -10.87 5.55
N SER A 156 2.76 -11.53 5.15
CA SER A 156 1.74 -10.97 4.27
C SER A 156 0.40 -10.95 4.98
N THR A 157 -0.28 -9.81 4.96
CA THR A 157 -1.61 -9.65 5.57
C THR A 157 -2.54 -8.95 4.59
N TRP A 158 -3.71 -9.54 4.36
CA TRP A 158 -4.75 -8.93 3.56
C TRP A 158 -5.52 -7.86 4.33
N TYR A 159 -5.71 -6.71 3.71
CA TYR A 159 -6.56 -5.63 4.21
C TYR A 159 -7.59 -5.24 3.15
N GLY A 160 -8.88 -5.34 3.51
CA GLY A 160 -10.01 -5.05 2.65
C GLY A 160 -10.85 -3.86 3.12
N ALA A 161 -11.87 -3.52 2.35
CA ALA A 161 -12.75 -2.39 2.62
C ALA A 161 -13.39 -2.44 4.02
N GLY A 162 -13.36 -1.29 4.73
CA GLY A 162 -13.82 -1.11 6.10
C GLY A 162 -12.74 -1.35 7.17
N GLN A 163 -11.54 -1.77 6.78
CA GLN A 163 -10.45 -1.95 7.75
C GLN A 163 -9.69 -0.64 7.94
N LEU A 164 -9.46 -0.30 9.22
CA LEU A 164 -8.67 0.84 9.65
C LEU A 164 -7.31 0.35 10.13
N LEU A 165 -6.26 0.92 9.57
CA LEU A 165 -4.89 0.60 9.88
C LEU A 165 -4.19 1.80 10.49
N PHE A 166 -3.30 1.56 11.46
CA PHE A 166 -2.33 2.55 11.92
C PHE A 166 -0.93 2.11 11.56
N ARG A 167 -0.14 3.02 11.01
CA ARG A 167 1.27 2.78 10.67
C ARG A 167 2.16 3.85 11.27
N ARG A 168 3.23 3.40 11.93
CA ARG A 168 4.29 4.28 12.41
C ARG A 168 5.14 4.74 11.24
N ALA A 169 5.73 5.93 11.36
CA ALA A 169 6.61 6.50 10.35
C ALA A 169 7.75 5.54 9.96
N GLU A 170 8.36 4.92 10.98
CA GLU A 170 9.51 4.03 10.82
C GLU A 170 9.15 2.58 10.45
N GLY A 171 7.85 2.29 10.30
CA GLY A 171 7.37 0.94 10.00
C GLY A 171 7.59 0.57 8.53
N TRP A 172 8.43 -0.42 8.29
CA TRP A 172 8.69 -0.95 6.96
C TRP A 172 7.49 -1.71 6.43
N HIS A 173 7.07 -1.40 5.21
CA HIS A 173 6.04 -2.15 4.50
C HIS A 173 6.14 -1.97 2.98
N ARG A 174 5.43 -2.79 2.25
CA ARG A 174 5.09 -2.64 0.84
C ARG A 174 3.67 -3.12 0.59
N ILE A 175 3.02 -2.58 -0.43
CA ILE A 175 1.66 -2.92 -0.83
C ILE A 175 1.69 -3.73 -2.12
N ALA A 176 0.91 -4.80 -2.17
CA ALA A 176 0.64 -5.56 -3.38
C ALA A 176 -0.87 -5.65 -3.63
N LEU A 177 -1.33 -5.22 -4.80
CA LEU A 177 -2.70 -5.42 -5.23
C LEU A 177 -2.89 -6.86 -5.71
N ALA A 178 -4.04 -7.46 -5.37
CA ALA A 178 -4.44 -8.73 -5.96
C ALA A 178 -4.73 -8.54 -7.47
N GLU A 179 -4.54 -9.59 -8.26
CA GLU A 179 -4.66 -9.51 -9.73
C GLU A 179 -6.04 -9.04 -10.19
N ASP A 180 -7.10 -9.50 -9.53
CA ASP A 180 -8.48 -9.11 -9.80
C ASP A 180 -8.80 -7.65 -9.47
N LEU A 181 -7.98 -7.00 -8.63
CA LEU A 181 -8.14 -5.60 -8.24
C LEU A 181 -7.22 -4.63 -9.01
N GLN A 182 -6.32 -5.13 -9.85
CA GLN A 182 -5.39 -4.27 -10.61
C GLN A 182 -6.12 -3.33 -11.58
N ALA A 183 -7.24 -3.75 -12.15
CA ALA A 183 -8.02 -2.93 -13.07
C ALA A 183 -8.76 -1.77 -12.36
N GLU A 184 -9.33 -2.03 -11.18
CA GLU A 184 -10.14 -1.05 -10.44
C GLU A 184 -9.33 -0.27 -9.41
N GLY A 185 -8.25 -0.87 -8.92
CA GLY A 185 -7.42 -0.32 -7.85
C GLY A 185 -8.08 -0.34 -6.48
N THR A 186 -7.41 0.28 -5.52
CA THR A 186 -7.89 0.37 -4.14
C THR A 186 -8.01 1.82 -3.70
N TRP A 187 -9.16 2.17 -3.12
CA TRP A 187 -9.41 3.50 -2.57
C TRP A 187 -9.24 3.51 -1.05
N THR A 188 -8.43 4.45 -0.55
CA THR A 188 -8.20 4.63 0.89
C THR A 188 -8.31 6.09 1.30
N VAL A 189 -8.78 6.34 2.52
CA VAL A 189 -8.62 7.63 3.19
C VAL A 189 -7.47 7.55 4.16
N VAL A 190 -6.51 8.45 4.00
CA VAL A 190 -5.28 8.48 4.79
C VAL A 190 -5.21 9.77 5.59
N LEU A 191 -5.19 9.63 6.92
CA LEU A 191 -4.92 10.73 7.84
C LEU A 191 -3.44 10.68 8.22
N THR A 192 -2.66 11.63 7.72
CA THR A 192 -1.25 11.77 8.10
C THR A 192 -1.11 12.66 9.32
N LEU A 193 -0.34 12.18 10.30
CA LEU A 193 0.01 12.90 11.52
C LEU A 193 1.18 13.86 11.26
N PRO A 194 1.52 14.73 12.21
CA PRO A 194 2.65 15.64 12.06
C PRO A 194 3.91 14.91 11.61
N PRO A 195 4.68 15.48 10.67
CA PRO A 195 5.94 14.88 10.23
C PRO A 195 6.92 14.79 11.39
N ARG A 196 7.68 13.70 11.44
CA ARG A 196 8.77 13.51 12.39
C ARG A 196 10.08 13.99 11.74
N ALA A 197 11.06 14.30 12.58
CA ALA A 197 12.45 14.54 12.15
C ALA A 197 13.11 13.20 11.77
N HIS A 198 12.60 12.57 10.72
CA HIS A 198 12.95 11.24 10.27
C HIS A 198 13.09 11.25 8.75
N SER A 199 14.26 10.88 8.26
CA SER A 199 14.47 10.68 6.83
C SER A 199 13.85 9.36 6.42
N TRP A 200 12.82 9.40 5.59
CA TRP A 200 12.21 8.19 5.06
C TRP A 200 13.02 7.59 3.91
N GLY A 201 12.84 6.31 3.63
CA GLY A 201 13.60 5.65 2.59
C GLY A 201 13.10 4.24 2.27
N PHE A 202 13.96 3.50 1.60
CA PHE A 202 13.73 2.15 1.14
C PHE A 202 14.66 1.17 1.83
N ARG A 203 14.18 -0.04 2.11
CA ARG A 203 14.95 -1.12 2.72
C ARG A 203 15.35 -2.11 1.62
N ILE A 204 16.65 -2.23 1.40
CA ILE A 204 17.24 -3.16 0.44
C ILE A 204 18.24 -4.04 1.18
N ARG A 205 18.02 -5.34 1.21
CA ARG A 205 18.88 -6.31 1.94
C ARG A 205 19.14 -5.91 3.39
N GLY A 206 18.07 -5.50 4.08
CA GLY A 206 18.16 -5.07 5.47
C GLY A 206 18.73 -3.67 5.71
N GLN A 207 19.27 -3.00 4.68
CA GLN A 207 19.86 -1.67 4.79
C GLN A 207 18.89 -0.59 4.32
N LYS A 208 18.80 0.50 5.09
CA LYS A 208 18.03 1.68 4.70
C LYS A 208 18.82 2.53 3.70
N ILE A 209 18.18 2.83 2.58
CA ILE A 209 18.65 3.82 1.61
C ILE A 209 17.67 4.99 1.65
N GLU A 210 18.18 6.19 1.85
CA GLU A 210 17.38 7.41 1.89
C GLU A 210 16.67 7.61 0.54
N HIS A 211 15.42 8.09 0.57
CA HIS A 211 14.55 8.14 -0.62
C HIS A 211 15.16 8.92 -1.79
N ARG A 212 15.86 10.06 -1.55
CA ARG A 212 16.48 10.85 -2.61
C ARG A 212 17.60 10.08 -3.30
N GLU A 213 18.41 9.37 -2.51
CA GLU A 213 19.49 8.53 -3.03
C GLU A 213 18.92 7.35 -3.82
N PHE A 214 17.87 6.72 -3.31
CA PHE A 214 17.18 5.63 -4.00
C PHE A 214 16.68 6.06 -5.38
N PHE A 215 15.90 7.15 -5.46
CA PHE A 215 15.37 7.65 -6.74
C PHE A 215 16.46 8.10 -7.70
N ARG A 216 17.54 8.69 -7.18
CA ARG A 216 18.70 9.05 -8.02
C ARG A 216 19.33 7.81 -8.64
N LYS A 217 19.57 6.75 -7.86
CA LYS A 217 20.14 5.49 -8.34
C LYS A 217 19.22 4.80 -9.36
N GLU A 218 17.91 4.81 -9.09
CA GLU A 218 16.92 4.21 -9.98
C GLU A 218 16.84 4.94 -11.32
N ALA A 219 16.86 6.27 -11.33
CA ALA A 219 16.90 7.07 -12.55
C ALA A 219 18.13 6.76 -13.41
N VAL A 220 19.30 6.55 -12.79
CA VAL A 220 20.53 6.13 -13.50
C VAL A 220 20.36 4.75 -14.11
N ARG A 221 19.82 3.78 -13.36
CA ARG A 221 19.57 2.42 -13.86
C ARG A 221 18.60 2.38 -15.03
N GLN A 222 17.54 3.20 -14.98
CA GLN A 222 16.56 3.28 -16.07
C GLN A 222 17.18 3.85 -17.33
N ARG A 223 17.96 4.92 -17.24
CA ARG A 223 18.70 5.47 -18.39
C ARG A 223 19.65 4.44 -19.00
N ALA A 224 20.38 3.68 -18.17
CA ALA A 224 21.27 2.62 -18.63
C ALA A 224 20.49 1.50 -19.35
N ARG A 225 19.32 1.09 -18.84
CA ARG A 225 18.46 0.10 -19.51
C ARG A 225 17.93 0.56 -20.86
N GLN A 226 17.57 1.84 -20.97
CA GLN A 226 17.09 2.43 -22.23
C GLN A 226 18.18 2.57 -23.29
N GLN A 227 19.46 2.60 -22.89
CA GLN A 227 20.62 2.69 -23.77
C GLN A 227 21.15 1.31 -24.21
N LEU A 228 20.68 0.21 -23.59
CA LEU A 228 21.04 -1.11 -24.04
C LEU A 228 20.36 -1.41 -25.39
N PRO A 229 21.12 -1.83 -26.43
CA PRO A 229 20.52 -2.21 -27.70
C PRO A 229 19.51 -3.34 -27.46
N THR A 230 18.30 -3.17 -28.02
CA THR A 230 17.31 -4.25 -28.05
C THR A 230 17.87 -5.38 -28.88
N VAL A 231 18.17 -6.51 -28.22
CA VAL A 231 18.56 -7.73 -28.94
C VAL A 231 17.35 -8.17 -29.77
N PRO A 232 17.48 -8.25 -31.10
CA PRO A 232 16.38 -8.68 -31.96
C PRO A 232 15.85 -10.05 -31.49
N ALA A 233 14.53 -10.22 -31.56
CA ALA A 233 13.84 -11.45 -31.12
C ALA A 233 14.36 -12.72 -31.80
N ASP A 234 15.02 -12.59 -32.95
CA ASP A 234 15.57 -13.68 -33.77
C ASP A 234 16.86 -14.31 -33.20
N GLN A 235 17.50 -13.70 -32.21
CA GLN A 235 18.71 -14.25 -31.57
C GLN A 235 18.46 -14.95 -30.24
N ARG A 236 17.22 -15.22 -29.86
CA ARG A 236 16.84 -15.97 -28.67
C ARG A 236 16.49 -17.42 -29.03
N ARG A 237 17.45 -18.17 -29.51
CA ARG A 237 17.38 -19.66 -29.60
C ARG A 237 18.30 -20.27 -28.59
#